data_ff729be7c610032f2ec658b982d1ce85
#
_entry.id   ff729be7c610032f2ec658b982d1ce85
#
_cell.length_a   1.000
_cell.length_b   1.000
_cell.length_c   1.000
_cell.angle_alpha   90.00
_cell.angle_beta   90.00
_cell.angle_gamma   90.00
#
_symmetry.space_group_name_H-M   'P 1'
#
loop_
_entity.id
_entity.type
_entity.pdbx_description
1 polymer ?
#
loop_
_entity_poly.entity_id
_entity_poly.type
_entity_poly.pdbx_seq_one_letter_code
_entity_poly.pdbx_strand_id
1 'polypeptide(L)'
;MSILIASGRGHALWRDYLELTKPKVLVLMLITSLVGMFLATRAGVTWEVVVFGNLGIALCAGGAAVVNHVVDRKIDAVMARTHKRPIAEGRVSPAAALAFAVLLAVTGQALLLAFTNPLAAWLTLASLLGYAVIYTGFLKRATPQNIVIGGLAGAAPPLLGWVAVTGHVSAEPLLLMLIIFAWTPPHFWALAIHRKDEYAKADIPMLPVTHGEHYTKIHIVLYTLVLLAVSLMPYVIHMSGALYLTCALGLGARFLYWAAVLYRGSRPHAAINTFKFSIYYLFLLFIALLVDHYLLLNL
;
A
#
# COMPACT_ATOMS: atom_id res chain seq x y z
N MET A 1 50.32 -8.38 -6.08
CA MET A 1 50.09 -6.93 -6.34
C MET A 1 48.59 -6.73 -6.39
N SER A 2 47.98 -6.51 -5.21
CA SER A 2 46.53 -6.40 -5.05
C SER A 2 46.09 -4.98 -5.34
N ILE A 3 45.35 -4.78 -6.42
CA ILE A 3 44.73 -3.49 -6.77
C ILE A 3 43.51 -3.36 -5.87
N LEU A 4 43.61 -2.57 -4.82
CA LEU A 4 42.49 -2.05 -4.04
C LEU A 4 41.68 -1.11 -4.95
N ILE A 5 40.57 -1.61 -5.48
CA ILE A 5 39.56 -0.77 -6.08
C ILE A 5 38.86 -0.03 -4.92
N ALA A 6 39.34 1.18 -4.66
CA ALA A 6 38.64 2.13 -3.81
C ALA A 6 37.32 2.46 -4.49
N SER A 7 36.21 1.80 -4.09
CA SER A 7 34.87 2.19 -4.45
C SER A 7 34.64 3.59 -3.90
N GLY A 8 34.67 4.61 -4.76
CA GLY A 8 34.31 5.98 -4.41
C GLY A 8 32.91 5.97 -3.80
N ARG A 9 32.81 6.07 -2.48
CA ARG A 9 31.56 6.32 -1.77
C ARG A 9 31.11 7.72 -2.16
N GLY A 10 30.20 7.81 -3.14
CA GLY A 10 29.51 9.05 -3.40
C GLY A 10 28.83 9.49 -2.10
N HIS A 11 28.94 10.79 -1.75
CA HIS A 11 28.22 11.32 -0.60
C HIS A 11 26.74 11.13 -0.80
N ALA A 12 26.05 10.52 0.20
CA ALA A 12 24.60 10.34 0.20
C ALA A 12 23.92 11.73 0.11
N LEU A 13 23.09 11.90 -0.92
CA LEU A 13 22.35 13.14 -1.12
C LEU A 13 20.99 13.02 -0.40
N TRP A 14 20.39 14.16 -0.05
CA TRP A 14 19.02 14.18 0.54
C TRP A 14 18.01 13.44 -0.33
N ARG A 15 18.20 13.42 -1.65
CA ARG A 15 17.38 12.70 -2.63
C ARG A 15 17.42 11.19 -2.43
N ASP A 16 18.55 10.65 -2.02
CA ASP A 16 18.71 9.22 -1.73
C ASP A 16 17.84 8.81 -0.53
N TYR A 17 17.84 9.63 0.54
CA TYR A 17 16.97 9.40 1.69
C TYR A 17 15.49 9.53 1.35
N LEU A 18 15.11 10.51 0.52
CA LEU A 18 13.75 10.63 0.04
C LEU A 18 13.32 9.42 -0.80
N GLU A 19 14.20 8.90 -1.67
CA GLU A 19 13.93 7.69 -2.45
C GLU A 19 13.65 6.47 -1.57
N LEU A 20 14.35 6.33 -0.44
CA LEU A 20 14.14 5.24 0.52
C LEU A 20 12.74 5.24 1.12
N THR A 21 12.06 6.37 1.24
CA THR A 21 10.69 6.46 1.76
C THR A 21 9.61 6.01 0.77
N LYS A 22 9.97 5.72 -0.48
CA LYS A 22 9.05 5.33 -1.57
C LYS A 22 7.92 6.35 -1.81
N PRO A 23 8.21 7.62 -2.14
CA PRO A 23 7.23 8.71 -2.16
C PRO A 23 6.04 8.44 -3.09
N LYS A 24 6.23 7.76 -4.23
CA LYS A 24 5.12 7.40 -5.15
C LYS A 24 4.09 6.46 -4.52
N VAL A 25 4.52 5.57 -3.64
CA VAL A 25 3.61 4.66 -2.90
C VAL A 25 2.93 5.42 -1.78
N LEU A 26 3.67 6.26 -1.04
CA LEU A 26 3.13 7.07 0.03
C LEU A 26 2.00 7.98 -0.42
N VAL A 27 2.08 8.59 -1.61
CA VAL A 27 1.02 9.47 -2.13
C VAL A 27 -0.33 8.78 -2.16
N LEU A 28 -0.41 7.54 -2.69
CA LEU A 28 -1.69 6.80 -2.73
C LEU A 28 -2.18 6.47 -1.31
N MET A 29 -1.28 6.05 -0.42
CA MET A 29 -1.61 5.78 0.98
C MET A 29 -2.16 7.02 1.68
N LEU A 30 -1.55 8.20 1.47
CA LEU A 30 -2.00 9.46 2.05
C LEU A 30 -3.35 9.93 1.50
N ILE A 31 -3.61 9.71 0.21
CA ILE A 31 -4.94 9.99 -0.38
C ILE A 31 -6.01 9.14 0.32
N THR A 32 -5.78 7.83 0.52
CA THR A 32 -6.75 6.98 1.20
C THR A 32 -6.90 7.32 2.68
N SER A 33 -5.82 7.74 3.36
CA SER A 33 -5.87 8.27 4.72
C SER A 33 -6.70 9.55 4.80
N LEU A 34 -6.46 10.50 3.89
CA LEU A 34 -7.25 11.73 3.78
C LEU A 34 -8.75 11.43 3.57
N VAL A 35 -9.07 10.51 2.67
CA VAL A 35 -10.47 10.09 2.47
C VAL A 35 -11.05 9.53 3.77
N GLY A 36 -10.30 8.68 4.49
CA GLY A 36 -10.71 8.18 5.80
C GLY A 36 -10.98 9.30 6.81
N MET A 37 -10.13 10.34 6.88
CA MET A 37 -10.34 11.50 7.74
C MET A 37 -11.62 12.26 7.38
N PHE A 38 -11.84 12.52 6.11
CA PHE A 38 -13.02 13.29 5.66
C PHE A 38 -14.33 12.53 5.73
N LEU A 39 -14.29 11.21 5.60
CA LEU A 39 -15.47 10.34 5.79
C LEU A 39 -15.84 10.17 7.27
N ALA A 40 -14.91 10.41 8.17
CA ALA A 40 -15.09 10.21 9.62
C ALA A 40 -16.08 11.21 10.27
N THR A 41 -16.31 12.36 9.65
CA THR A 41 -17.18 13.40 10.19
C THR A 41 -17.77 14.27 9.08
N ARG A 42 -19.00 14.73 9.30
CA ARG A 42 -19.66 15.72 8.43
C ARG A 42 -19.45 17.16 8.90
N ALA A 43 -19.00 17.34 10.14
CA ALA A 43 -18.77 18.67 10.72
C ALA A 43 -17.48 19.35 10.23
N GLY A 44 -16.69 18.63 9.42
CA GLY A 44 -15.36 19.06 8.99
C GLY A 44 -14.26 18.61 9.95
N VAL A 45 -13.05 18.49 9.41
CA VAL A 45 -11.84 18.08 10.17
C VAL A 45 -10.97 19.31 10.38
N THR A 46 -10.41 19.49 11.58
CA THR A 46 -9.46 20.58 11.84
C THR A 46 -8.22 20.42 10.99
N TRP A 47 -7.68 21.54 10.51
CA TRP A 47 -6.53 21.52 9.60
C TRP A 47 -5.29 20.89 10.26
N GLU A 48 -5.14 21.01 11.59
CA GLU A 48 -4.05 20.43 12.36
C GLU A 48 -4.07 18.90 12.25
N VAL A 49 -5.24 18.27 12.42
CA VAL A 49 -5.41 16.82 12.29
C VAL A 49 -5.15 16.39 10.85
N VAL A 50 -5.66 17.13 9.86
CA VAL A 50 -5.45 16.83 8.44
C VAL A 50 -3.97 16.86 8.08
N VAL A 51 -3.25 17.93 8.46
CA VAL A 51 -1.86 18.12 8.07
C VAL A 51 -0.93 17.23 8.91
N PHE A 52 -0.98 17.37 10.24
CA PHE A 52 -0.02 16.70 11.12
C PHE A 52 -0.36 15.23 11.31
N GLY A 53 -1.65 14.83 11.28
CA GLY A 53 -2.06 13.44 11.28
C GLY A 53 -1.56 12.69 10.04
N ASN A 54 -1.81 13.25 8.84
CA ASN A 54 -1.27 12.65 7.61
C ASN A 54 0.25 12.66 7.55
N LEU A 55 0.91 13.74 7.99
CA LEU A 55 2.37 13.80 8.05
C LEU A 55 2.92 12.73 9.01
N GLY A 56 2.30 12.55 10.17
CA GLY A 56 2.67 11.50 11.12
C GLY A 56 2.56 10.09 10.53
N ILE A 57 1.42 9.80 9.87
CA ILE A 57 1.21 8.53 9.16
C ILE A 57 2.27 8.36 8.04
N ALA A 58 2.53 9.42 7.26
CA ALA A 58 3.51 9.40 6.17
C ALA A 58 4.93 9.10 6.67
N LEU A 59 5.35 9.77 7.76
CA LEU A 59 6.68 9.56 8.33
C LEU A 59 6.84 8.12 8.86
N CYS A 60 5.85 7.59 9.56
CA CYS A 60 5.87 6.20 10.03
C CYS A 60 5.90 5.20 8.86
N ALA A 61 5.09 5.39 7.84
CA ALA A 61 5.07 4.54 6.65
C ALA A 61 6.39 4.66 5.85
N GLY A 62 6.94 5.87 5.75
CA GLY A 62 8.26 6.12 5.17
C GLY A 62 9.38 5.41 5.93
N GLY A 63 9.36 5.48 7.25
CA GLY A 63 10.29 4.75 8.11
C GLY A 63 10.23 3.24 7.89
N ALA A 64 9.02 2.68 7.82
CA ALA A 64 8.81 1.26 7.50
C ALA A 64 9.33 0.89 6.10
N ALA A 65 9.17 1.77 5.11
CA ALA A 65 9.73 1.58 3.78
C ALA A 65 11.27 1.59 3.78
N VAL A 66 11.90 2.46 4.57
CA VAL A 66 13.36 2.49 4.73
C VAL A 66 13.87 1.18 5.33
N VAL A 67 13.23 0.66 6.38
CA VAL A 67 13.59 -0.66 6.97
C VAL A 67 13.47 -1.77 5.91
N ASN A 68 12.41 -1.73 5.10
CA ASN A 68 12.25 -2.70 4.00
C ASN A 68 13.44 -2.64 3.00
N HIS A 69 13.94 -1.45 2.63
CA HIS A 69 15.13 -1.33 1.78
C HIS A 69 16.40 -1.91 2.43
N VAL A 70 16.56 -1.74 3.76
CA VAL A 70 17.70 -2.32 4.47
C VAL A 70 17.66 -3.84 4.48
N VAL A 71 16.51 -4.42 4.77
CA VAL A 71 16.33 -5.88 4.81
C VAL A 71 16.48 -6.49 3.42
N ASP A 72 15.89 -5.85 2.39
CA ASP A 72 15.87 -6.36 1.03
C ASP A 72 17.15 -6.06 0.22
N ARG A 73 18.15 -5.36 0.77
CA ARG A 73 19.32 -4.87 0.03
C ARG A 73 20.04 -5.91 -0.85
N LYS A 74 20.10 -7.17 -0.38
CA LYS A 74 20.74 -8.26 -1.14
C LYS A 74 19.87 -8.70 -2.33
N ILE A 75 18.56 -8.76 -2.16
CA ILE A 75 17.59 -9.08 -3.21
C ILE A 75 17.53 -7.94 -4.20
N ASP A 76 17.48 -6.70 -3.71
CA ASP A 76 17.43 -5.50 -4.55
C ASP A 76 18.63 -5.40 -5.50
N ALA A 77 19.82 -5.81 -5.07
CA ALA A 77 21.00 -5.81 -5.90
C ALA A 77 20.94 -6.78 -7.11
N VAL A 78 20.10 -7.83 -7.04
CA VAL A 78 19.94 -8.82 -8.12
C VAL A 78 18.80 -8.48 -9.08
N MET A 79 17.80 -7.73 -8.62
CA MET A 79 16.62 -7.42 -9.43
C MET A 79 16.85 -6.21 -10.36
N ALA A 80 16.52 -6.34 -11.64
CA ALA A 80 16.68 -5.29 -12.66
C ALA A 80 16.01 -3.96 -12.29
N ARG A 81 14.89 -4.00 -11.55
CA ARG A 81 14.15 -2.81 -11.14
C ARG A 81 14.76 -2.08 -9.94
N THR A 82 15.45 -2.80 -9.07
CA THR A 82 15.81 -2.31 -7.73
C THR A 82 17.30 -2.23 -7.47
N HIS A 83 18.15 -2.71 -8.40
CA HIS A 83 19.62 -2.68 -8.25
C HIS A 83 20.18 -1.25 -8.10
N LYS A 84 19.48 -0.24 -8.64
CA LYS A 84 19.86 1.19 -8.54
C LYS A 84 19.40 1.86 -7.23
N ARG A 85 18.81 1.13 -6.31
CA ARG A 85 18.38 1.69 -5.02
C ARG A 85 19.57 2.17 -4.19
N PRO A 86 19.43 3.26 -3.42
CA PRO A 86 20.56 3.88 -2.70
C PRO A 86 21.34 2.92 -1.80
N ILE A 87 20.67 1.98 -1.13
CA ILE A 87 21.34 0.98 -0.28
C ILE A 87 21.98 -0.14 -1.11
N ALA A 88 21.32 -0.58 -2.18
CA ALA A 88 21.84 -1.63 -3.07
C ALA A 88 23.12 -1.18 -3.79
N GLU A 89 23.20 0.09 -4.18
CA GLU A 89 24.40 0.70 -4.78
C GLU A 89 25.46 1.15 -3.75
N GLY A 90 25.14 1.07 -2.46
CA GLY A 90 26.07 1.50 -1.41
C GLY A 90 26.18 3.01 -1.21
N ARG A 91 25.29 3.83 -1.83
CA ARG A 91 25.25 5.29 -1.63
C ARG A 91 24.80 5.68 -0.23
N VAL A 92 23.92 4.88 0.39
CA VAL A 92 23.49 5.04 1.79
C VAL A 92 23.86 3.78 2.56
N SER A 93 24.55 3.93 3.69
CA SER A 93 24.87 2.79 4.55
C SER A 93 23.63 2.26 5.26
N PRO A 94 23.53 0.94 5.52
CA PRO A 94 22.41 0.36 6.26
C PRO A 94 22.21 1.00 7.65
N ALA A 95 23.28 1.36 8.35
CA ALA A 95 23.22 2.01 9.66
C ALA A 95 22.61 3.41 9.57
N ALA A 96 23.06 4.23 8.60
CA ALA A 96 22.48 5.56 8.37
C ALA A 96 21.01 5.48 7.96
N ALA A 97 20.64 4.49 7.12
CA ALA A 97 19.25 4.26 6.75
C ALA A 97 18.38 3.88 7.96
N LEU A 98 18.86 2.99 8.85
CA LEU A 98 18.13 2.62 10.08
C LEU A 98 17.98 3.81 11.04
N ALA A 99 19.04 4.60 11.23
CA ALA A 99 18.95 5.83 12.03
C ALA A 99 17.90 6.80 11.47
N PHE A 100 17.87 6.96 10.14
CA PHE A 100 16.84 7.76 9.46
C PHE A 100 15.43 7.17 9.63
N ALA A 101 15.27 5.83 9.55
CA ALA A 101 13.98 5.18 9.79
C ALA A 101 13.45 5.43 11.20
N VAL A 102 14.33 5.33 12.21
CA VAL A 102 14.00 5.64 13.62
C VAL A 102 13.61 7.09 13.78
N LEU A 103 14.37 8.02 13.20
CA LEU A 103 14.04 9.46 13.22
C LEU A 103 12.64 9.72 12.64
N LEU A 104 12.32 9.14 11.47
CA LEU A 104 11.01 9.27 10.84
C LEU A 104 9.91 8.69 11.74
N ALA A 105 10.12 7.50 12.31
CA ALA A 105 9.14 6.85 13.18
C ALA A 105 8.88 7.67 14.45
N VAL A 106 9.93 8.12 15.15
CA VAL A 106 9.80 8.92 16.38
C VAL A 106 9.11 10.25 16.10
N THR A 107 9.52 10.96 15.04
CA THR A 107 8.90 12.23 14.65
C THR A 107 7.44 12.01 14.27
N GLY A 108 7.12 10.98 13.49
CA GLY A 108 5.75 10.62 13.10
C GLY A 108 4.87 10.31 14.31
N GLN A 109 5.38 9.51 15.26
CA GLN A 109 4.66 9.20 16.50
C GLN A 109 4.43 10.45 17.38
N ALA A 110 5.42 11.33 17.49
CA ALA A 110 5.28 12.57 18.24
C ALA A 110 4.19 13.47 17.64
N LEU A 111 4.12 13.60 16.31
CA LEU A 111 3.07 14.36 15.63
C LEU A 111 1.69 13.75 15.87
N LEU A 112 1.54 12.44 15.77
CA LEU A 112 0.27 11.75 16.02
C LEU A 112 -0.20 11.96 17.47
N LEU A 113 0.69 11.83 18.45
CA LEU A 113 0.36 12.03 19.86
C LEU A 113 0.01 13.49 20.17
N ALA A 114 0.66 14.45 19.52
CA ALA A 114 0.47 15.87 19.79
C ALA A 114 -0.80 16.45 19.10
N PHE A 115 -1.14 15.98 17.89
CA PHE A 115 -2.16 16.60 17.06
C PHE A 115 -3.37 15.71 16.75
N THR A 116 -3.33 14.43 17.16
CA THR A 116 -4.46 13.50 16.97
C THR A 116 -4.83 12.85 18.32
N ASN A 117 -4.64 11.54 18.45
CA ASN A 117 -4.94 10.83 19.69
C ASN A 117 -4.03 9.59 19.86
N PRO A 118 -3.91 9.05 21.10
CA PRO A 118 -3.05 7.90 21.37
C PRO A 118 -3.41 6.65 20.58
N LEU A 119 -4.70 6.41 20.28
CA LEU A 119 -5.12 5.23 19.54
C LEU A 119 -4.59 5.26 18.09
N ALA A 120 -4.68 6.42 17.40
CA ALA A 120 -4.11 6.60 16.06
C ALA A 120 -2.59 6.36 16.07
N ALA A 121 -1.88 6.87 17.08
CA ALA A 121 -0.45 6.65 17.23
C ALA A 121 -0.12 5.15 17.43
N TRP A 122 -0.81 4.44 18.32
CA TRP A 122 -0.58 3.02 18.56
C TRP A 122 -0.91 2.15 17.34
N LEU A 123 -2.02 2.41 16.64
CA LEU A 123 -2.37 1.68 15.43
C LEU A 123 -1.37 1.92 14.30
N THR A 124 -0.86 3.16 14.17
CA THR A 124 0.18 3.49 13.20
C THR A 124 1.49 2.79 13.54
N LEU A 125 1.88 2.74 14.81
CA LEU A 125 3.05 1.99 15.25
C LEU A 125 2.89 0.49 14.99
N ALA A 126 1.73 -0.08 15.30
CA ALA A 126 1.43 -1.49 15.02
C ALA A 126 1.53 -1.81 13.51
N SER A 127 1.00 -0.92 12.65
CA SER A 127 1.11 -1.04 11.19
C SER A 127 2.57 -0.98 10.72
N LEU A 128 3.38 -0.05 11.26
CA LEU A 128 4.81 0.07 10.98
C LEU A 128 5.55 -1.22 11.35
N LEU A 129 5.37 -1.70 12.58
CA LEU A 129 6.02 -2.93 13.06
C LEU A 129 5.55 -4.16 12.28
N GLY A 130 4.25 -4.26 11.99
CA GLY A 130 3.67 -5.31 11.16
C GLY A 130 4.32 -5.38 9.78
N TYR A 131 4.52 -4.22 9.13
CA TYR A 131 5.16 -4.18 7.82
C TYR A 131 6.68 -4.36 7.89
N ALA A 132 7.36 -3.63 8.77
CA ALA A 132 8.83 -3.62 8.81
C ALA A 132 9.40 -4.93 9.37
N VAL A 133 8.80 -5.48 10.44
CA VAL A 133 9.32 -6.66 11.13
C VAL A 133 8.64 -7.93 10.61
N ILE A 134 7.30 -8.02 10.73
CA ILE A 134 6.58 -9.27 10.45
C ILE A 134 6.59 -9.57 8.95
N TYR A 135 6.13 -8.64 8.12
CA TYR A 135 6.06 -8.87 6.67
C TYR A 135 7.45 -8.92 6.05
N THR A 136 8.25 -7.86 6.21
CA THR A 136 9.55 -7.74 5.52
C THR A 136 10.58 -8.73 6.06
N GLY A 137 10.61 -8.95 7.39
CA GLY A 137 11.57 -9.82 8.02
C GLY A 137 11.30 -11.32 7.82
N PHE A 138 10.02 -11.72 7.84
CA PHE A 138 9.64 -13.13 7.86
C PHE A 138 8.75 -13.53 6.69
N LEU A 139 7.54 -12.95 6.56
CA LEU A 139 6.50 -13.45 5.66
C LEU A 139 6.86 -13.38 4.18
N LYS A 140 7.56 -12.35 3.77
CA LYS A 140 7.92 -12.13 2.37
C LYS A 140 8.67 -13.31 1.73
N ARG A 141 9.44 -14.04 2.54
CA ARG A 141 10.25 -15.19 2.09
C ARG A 141 9.68 -16.54 2.52
N ALA A 142 8.75 -16.54 3.48
CA ALA A 142 8.25 -17.77 4.09
C ALA A 142 7.07 -18.38 3.33
N THR A 143 6.28 -17.59 2.60
CA THR A 143 5.03 -18.08 2.03
C THR A 143 4.65 -17.38 0.72
N PRO A 144 4.02 -18.10 -0.25
CA PRO A 144 3.40 -17.49 -1.43
C PRO A 144 2.23 -16.56 -1.12
N GLN A 145 1.65 -16.65 0.09
CA GLN A 145 0.59 -15.77 0.59
C GLN A 145 1.13 -14.45 1.15
N ASN A 146 2.44 -14.19 0.97
CA ASN A 146 3.11 -12.98 1.47
C ASN A 146 2.39 -11.68 1.06
N ILE A 147 1.84 -11.63 -0.17
CA ILE A 147 1.08 -10.49 -0.69
C ILE A 147 -0.24 -10.30 0.08
N VAL A 148 -0.97 -11.37 0.37
CA VAL A 148 -2.24 -11.30 1.08
C VAL A 148 -2.00 -10.80 2.51
N ILE A 149 -1.12 -11.47 3.25
CA ILE A 149 -0.88 -11.13 4.67
C ILE A 149 -0.20 -9.76 4.79
N GLY A 150 0.80 -9.48 3.94
CA GLY A 150 1.51 -8.20 3.92
C GLY A 150 0.66 -7.02 3.46
N GLY A 151 -0.43 -7.30 2.71
CA GLY A 151 -1.40 -6.30 2.28
C GLY A 151 -2.13 -5.62 3.43
N LEU A 152 -2.21 -6.25 4.61
CA LEU A 152 -2.91 -5.70 5.77
C LEU A 152 -2.34 -4.35 6.22
N ALA A 153 -1.02 -4.23 6.32
CA ALA A 153 -0.38 -2.97 6.69
C ALA A 153 -0.56 -1.88 5.62
N GLY A 154 -0.50 -2.27 4.33
CA GLY A 154 -0.77 -1.36 3.21
C GLY A 154 -2.22 -0.90 3.12
N ALA A 155 -3.16 -1.65 3.69
CA ALA A 155 -4.58 -1.33 3.73
C ALA A 155 -4.98 -0.44 4.93
N ALA A 156 -4.11 -0.25 5.92
CA ALA A 156 -4.40 0.49 7.14
C ALA A 156 -4.66 2.01 6.97
N PRO A 157 -4.11 2.75 5.98
CA PRO A 157 -4.19 4.20 5.95
C PRO A 157 -5.58 4.82 6.13
N PRO A 158 -6.67 4.37 5.48
CA PRO A 158 -7.99 4.96 5.71
C PRO A 158 -8.52 4.73 7.13
N LEU A 159 -8.21 3.57 7.74
CA LEU A 159 -8.50 3.31 9.15
C LEU A 159 -7.74 4.28 10.06
N LEU A 160 -6.43 4.46 9.80
CA LEU A 160 -5.59 5.36 10.59
C LEU A 160 -6.06 6.81 10.48
N GLY A 161 -6.42 7.26 9.27
CA GLY A 161 -6.99 8.58 9.03
C GLY A 161 -8.30 8.79 9.77
N TRP A 162 -9.23 7.84 9.70
CA TRP A 162 -10.50 7.89 10.44
C TRP A 162 -10.29 7.97 11.95
N VAL A 163 -9.45 7.08 12.50
CA VAL A 163 -9.17 7.06 13.94
C VAL A 163 -8.43 8.31 14.40
N ALA A 164 -7.60 8.93 13.55
CA ALA A 164 -6.95 10.19 13.88
C ALA A 164 -7.96 11.33 14.16
N VAL A 165 -9.14 11.27 13.53
CA VAL A 165 -10.22 12.23 13.72
C VAL A 165 -11.13 11.86 14.89
N THR A 166 -11.53 10.57 14.98
CA THR A 166 -12.60 10.13 15.89
C THR A 166 -12.10 9.59 17.23
N GLY A 167 -10.86 9.13 17.31
CA GLY A 167 -10.29 8.49 18.51
C GLY A 167 -10.84 7.07 18.80
N HIS A 168 -11.63 6.51 17.89
CA HIS A 168 -12.17 5.14 18.05
C HIS A 168 -12.22 4.37 16.74
N VAL A 169 -12.31 3.04 16.82
CA VAL A 169 -12.49 2.15 15.69
C VAL A 169 -13.97 1.76 15.60
N SER A 170 -14.58 1.98 14.44
CA SER A 170 -15.94 1.55 14.11
C SER A 170 -15.94 0.61 12.90
N ALA A 171 -17.12 0.17 12.43
CA ALA A 171 -17.23 -0.75 11.29
C ALA A 171 -16.81 -0.10 9.97
N GLU A 172 -17.08 1.18 9.79
CA GLU A 172 -16.85 1.93 8.55
C GLU A 172 -15.37 1.97 8.16
N PRO A 173 -14.43 2.40 9.03
CA PRO A 173 -13.01 2.42 8.67
C PRO A 173 -12.42 1.02 8.51
N LEU A 174 -12.93 0.02 9.22
CA LEU A 174 -12.56 -1.38 8.99
C LEU A 174 -13.00 -1.85 7.61
N LEU A 175 -14.17 -1.41 7.14
CA LEU A 175 -14.63 -1.71 5.79
C LEU A 175 -13.78 -1.03 4.71
N LEU A 176 -13.38 0.23 4.91
CA LEU A 176 -12.43 0.91 4.02
C LEU A 176 -11.09 0.17 3.93
N MET A 177 -10.59 -0.29 5.07
CA MET A 177 -9.38 -1.12 5.15
C MET A 177 -9.59 -2.46 4.43
N LEU A 178 -10.75 -3.11 4.59
CA LEU A 178 -11.08 -4.37 3.95
C LEU A 178 -11.16 -4.26 2.42
N ILE A 179 -11.65 -3.14 1.88
CA ILE A 179 -11.65 -2.86 0.44
C ILE A 179 -10.21 -2.88 -0.11
N ILE A 180 -9.27 -2.16 0.54
CA ILE A 180 -7.87 -2.13 0.09
C ILE A 180 -7.20 -3.49 0.30
N PHE A 181 -7.53 -4.18 1.38
CA PHE A 181 -7.02 -5.52 1.64
C PHE A 181 -7.45 -6.52 0.56
N ALA A 182 -8.73 -6.53 0.17
CA ALA A 182 -9.25 -7.37 -0.90
C ALA A 182 -8.72 -6.96 -2.29
N TRP A 183 -8.39 -5.67 -2.49
CA TRP A 183 -7.78 -5.15 -3.72
C TRP A 183 -6.32 -5.57 -3.88
N THR A 184 -5.59 -5.75 -2.78
CA THR A 184 -4.14 -6.01 -2.79
C THR A 184 -3.75 -7.27 -3.59
N PRO A 185 -4.40 -8.45 -3.43
CA PRO A 185 -4.02 -9.64 -4.17
C PRO A 185 -4.18 -9.51 -5.69
N PRO A 186 -5.33 -9.13 -6.27
CA PRO A 186 -5.47 -9.03 -7.72
C PRO A 186 -4.55 -7.95 -8.32
N HIS A 187 -4.25 -6.88 -7.59
CA HIS A 187 -3.29 -5.85 -7.98
C HIS A 187 -1.87 -6.41 -8.08
N PHE A 188 -1.34 -6.95 -6.99
CA PHE A 188 0.05 -7.41 -6.94
C PHE A 188 0.29 -8.69 -7.72
N TRP A 189 -0.65 -9.62 -7.77
CA TRP A 189 -0.46 -10.85 -8.55
C TRP A 189 -0.48 -10.58 -10.05
N ALA A 190 -1.25 -9.60 -10.53
CA ALA A 190 -1.17 -9.18 -11.92
C ALA A 190 0.23 -8.64 -12.26
N LEU A 191 0.84 -7.84 -11.36
CA LEU A 191 2.22 -7.40 -11.51
C LEU A 191 3.20 -8.57 -11.40
N ALA A 192 2.96 -9.53 -10.49
CA ALA A 192 3.83 -10.68 -10.30
C ALA A 192 3.84 -11.62 -11.52
N ILE A 193 2.72 -11.79 -12.22
CA ILE A 193 2.67 -12.50 -13.51
C ILE A 193 3.54 -11.76 -14.55
N HIS A 194 3.40 -10.44 -14.66
CA HIS A 194 4.17 -9.64 -15.61
C HIS A 194 5.68 -9.67 -15.34
N ARG A 195 6.09 -9.89 -14.08
CA ARG A 195 7.49 -9.90 -13.63
C ARG A 195 7.95 -11.25 -13.10
N LYS A 196 7.32 -12.34 -13.53
CA LYS A 196 7.56 -13.69 -13.02
C LYS A 196 9.03 -14.07 -13.03
N ASP A 197 9.72 -13.83 -14.15
CA ASP A 197 11.13 -14.20 -14.32
C ASP A 197 12.07 -13.41 -13.39
N GLU A 198 11.76 -12.14 -13.11
CA GLU A 198 12.51 -11.33 -12.16
C GLU A 198 12.39 -11.89 -10.72
N TYR A 199 11.18 -12.30 -10.33
CA TYR A 199 10.93 -12.88 -9.00
C TYR A 199 11.55 -14.27 -8.86
N ALA A 200 11.51 -15.10 -9.92
CA ALA A 200 12.15 -16.41 -9.94
C ALA A 200 13.67 -16.28 -9.78
N LYS A 201 14.32 -15.34 -10.48
CA LYS A 201 15.78 -15.09 -10.35
C LYS A 201 16.20 -14.60 -8.96
N ALA A 202 15.29 -13.99 -8.22
CA ALA A 202 15.54 -13.46 -6.88
C ALA A 202 15.10 -14.42 -5.76
N ASP A 203 14.71 -15.65 -6.08
CA ASP A 203 14.21 -16.69 -5.15
C ASP A 203 13.07 -16.18 -4.24
N ILE A 204 12.21 -15.28 -4.78
CA ILE A 204 11.05 -14.79 -4.05
C ILE A 204 9.85 -15.69 -4.40
N PRO A 205 9.21 -16.34 -3.39
CA PRO A 205 8.14 -17.30 -3.61
C PRO A 205 6.80 -16.62 -3.94
N MET A 206 6.76 -15.85 -5.05
CA MET A 206 5.51 -15.27 -5.53
C MET A 206 4.59 -16.35 -6.09
N LEU A 207 3.28 -16.17 -5.94
CA LEU A 207 2.28 -17.15 -6.35
C LEU A 207 2.47 -17.68 -7.79
N PRO A 208 2.74 -16.84 -8.83
CA PRO A 208 2.98 -17.34 -10.19
C PRO A 208 4.31 -18.10 -10.34
N VAL A 209 5.27 -17.92 -9.42
CA VAL A 209 6.54 -18.66 -9.41
C VAL A 209 6.35 -20.05 -8.80
N THR A 210 5.64 -20.13 -7.69
CA THR A 210 5.47 -21.36 -6.91
C THR A 210 4.34 -22.26 -7.42
N HIS A 211 3.21 -21.69 -7.82
CA HIS A 211 1.99 -22.43 -8.24
C HIS A 211 1.64 -22.23 -9.72
N GLY A 212 2.44 -21.46 -10.44
CA GLY A 212 2.22 -21.20 -11.86
C GLY A 212 1.20 -20.10 -12.15
N GLU A 213 1.20 -19.68 -13.43
CA GLU A 213 0.36 -18.54 -13.86
C GLU A 213 -1.12 -18.87 -13.88
N HIS A 214 -1.50 -20.09 -14.30
CA HIS A 214 -2.90 -20.47 -14.39
C HIS A 214 -3.59 -20.41 -13.04
N TYR A 215 -2.98 -20.98 -12.02
CA TYR A 215 -3.45 -20.92 -10.63
C TYR A 215 -3.58 -19.46 -10.14
N THR A 216 -2.57 -18.63 -10.42
CA THR A 216 -2.58 -17.21 -10.04
C THR A 216 -3.70 -16.45 -10.74
N LYS A 217 -3.96 -16.71 -12.03
CA LYS A 217 -5.05 -16.06 -12.79
C LYS A 217 -6.43 -16.40 -12.21
N ILE A 218 -6.65 -17.65 -11.79
CA ILE A 218 -7.90 -18.04 -11.08
C ILE A 218 -8.06 -17.21 -9.80
N HIS A 219 -7.01 -17.11 -8.99
CA HIS A 219 -7.06 -16.34 -7.75
C HIS A 219 -7.27 -14.85 -7.98
N ILE A 220 -6.73 -14.27 -9.05
CA ILE A 220 -7.02 -12.89 -9.46
C ILE A 220 -8.52 -12.70 -9.72
N VAL A 221 -9.16 -13.61 -10.45
CA VAL A 221 -10.62 -13.54 -10.70
C VAL A 221 -11.40 -13.67 -9.40
N LEU A 222 -11.09 -14.66 -8.55
CA LEU A 222 -11.77 -14.89 -7.28
C LEU A 222 -11.66 -13.67 -6.34
N TYR A 223 -10.46 -13.13 -6.16
CA TYR A 223 -10.27 -11.94 -5.34
C TYR A 223 -10.88 -10.68 -5.94
N THR A 224 -11.00 -10.58 -7.27
CA THR A 224 -11.73 -9.48 -7.91
C THR A 224 -13.23 -9.58 -7.62
N LEU A 225 -13.81 -10.79 -7.56
CA LEU A 225 -15.19 -11.00 -7.13
C LEU A 225 -15.39 -10.66 -5.65
N VAL A 226 -14.47 -11.09 -4.78
CA VAL A 226 -14.49 -10.71 -3.35
C VAL A 226 -14.40 -9.19 -3.21
N LEU A 227 -13.48 -8.54 -3.94
CA LEU A 227 -13.33 -7.10 -3.95
C LEU A 227 -14.64 -6.40 -4.38
N LEU A 228 -15.28 -6.88 -5.45
CA LEU A 228 -16.58 -6.34 -5.89
C LEU A 228 -17.60 -6.44 -4.77
N ALA A 229 -17.76 -7.62 -4.15
CA ALA A 229 -18.71 -7.81 -3.05
C ALA A 229 -18.43 -6.87 -1.87
N VAL A 230 -17.15 -6.77 -1.44
CA VAL A 230 -16.74 -5.88 -0.35
C VAL A 230 -16.96 -4.40 -0.72
N SER A 231 -16.72 -4.02 -1.97
CA SER A 231 -16.92 -2.64 -2.45
C SER A 231 -18.41 -2.24 -2.54
N LEU A 232 -19.34 -3.16 -2.46
CA LEU A 232 -20.78 -2.84 -2.36
C LEU A 232 -21.23 -2.61 -0.90
N MET A 233 -20.43 -3.06 0.08
CA MET A 233 -20.79 -2.98 1.50
C MET A 233 -21.02 -1.54 2.02
N PRO A 234 -20.26 -0.50 1.59
CA PRO A 234 -20.53 0.87 2.03
C PRO A 234 -21.97 1.32 1.73
N TYR A 235 -22.53 0.87 0.61
CA TYR A 235 -23.96 1.11 0.30
C TYR A 235 -24.89 0.30 1.21
N VAL A 236 -24.57 -0.99 1.42
CA VAL A 236 -25.41 -1.90 2.22
C VAL A 236 -25.53 -1.45 3.69
N ILE A 237 -24.44 -0.90 4.25
CA ILE A 237 -24.43 -0.40 5.64
C ILE A 237 -24.85 1.08 5.74
N HIS A 238 -25.39 1.67 4.68
CA HIS A 238 -25.81 3.07 4.60
C HIS A 238 -24.70 4.10 4.87
N MET A 239 -23.43 3.72 4.67
CA MET A 239 -22.29 4.63 4.71
C MET A 239 -22.24 5.53 3.48
N SER A 240 -22.73 5.05 2.32
CA SER A 240 -22.73 5.75 1.04
C SER A 240 -24.03 5.46 0.27
N GLY A 241 -24.38 6.36 -0.66
CA GLY A 241 -25.62 6.32 -1.43
C GLY A 241 -25.48 5.72 -2.85
N ALA A 242 -26.48 6.05 -3.68
CA ALA A 242 -26.63 5.48 -5.02
C ALA A 242 -25.53 5.91 -6.00
N LEU A 243 -24.95 7.11 -5.84
CA LEU A 243 -23.84 7.57 -6.68
C LEU A 243 -22.62 6.66 -6.49
N TYR A 244 -22.25 6.42 -5.23
CA TYR A 244 -21.17 5.48 -4.93
C TYR A 244 -21.45 4.08 -5.46
N LEU A 245 -22.66 3.55 -5.23
CA LEU A 245 -23.06 2.22 -5.70
C LEU A 245 -22.86 2.08 -7.21
N THR A 246 -23.34 3.07 -7.99
CA THR A 246 -23.21 3.07 -9.45
C THR A 246 -21.73 3.06 -9.88
N CYS A 247 -20.89 3.88 -9.22
CA CYS A 247 -19.45 3.89 -9.47
C CYS A 247 -18.80 2.55 -9.11
N ALA A 248 -19.13 1.96 -7.95
CA ALA A 248 -18.58 0.70 -7.49
C ALA A 248 -18.92 -0.46 -8.43
N LEU A 249 -20.18 -0.52 -8.92
CA LEU A 249 -20.62 -1.51 -9.91
C LEU A 249 -19.88 -1.33 -11.25
N GLY A 250 -19.80 -0.11 -11.77
CA GLY A 250 -19.14 0.16 -13.06
C GLY A 250 -17.64 -0.13 -13.01
N LEU A 251 -16.95 0.35 -11.96
CA LEU A 251 -15.54 0.10 -11.75
C LEU A 251 -15.24 -1.38 -11.50
N GLY A 252 -16.08 -2.04 -10.68
CA GLY A 252 -15.95 -3.46 -10.38
C GLY A 252 -16.18 -4.34 -11.62
N ALA A 253 -17.21 -4.07 -12.41
CA ALA A 253 -17.45 -4.77 -13.68
C ALA A 253 -16.25 -4.60 -14.63
N ARG A 254 -15.68 -3.40 -14.71
CA ARG A 254 -14.49 -3.15 -15.54
C ARG A 254 -13.26 -3.87 -15.03
N PHE A 255 -13.06 -3.98 -13.70
CA PHE A 255 -11.95 -4.73 -13.14
C PHE A 255 -12.12 -6.23 -13.41
N LEU A 256 -13.34 -6.76 -13.23
CA LEU A 256 -13.65 -8.16 -13.54
C LEU A 256 -13.44 -8.46 -15.03
N TYR A 257 -13.78 -7.53 -15.92
CA TYR A 257 -13.44 -7.66 -17.36
C TYR A 257 -11.94 -7.84 -17.58
N TRP A 258 -11.08 -7.02 -16.95
CA TRP A 258 -9.63 -7.17 -17.10
C TRP A 258 -9.11 -8.47 -16.48
N ALA A 259 -9.66 -8.90 -15.35
CA ALA A 259 -9.34 -10.19 -14.73
C ALA A 259 -9.71 -11.36 -15.66
N ALA A 260 -10.87 -11.30 -16.32
CA ALA A 260 -11.33 -12.31 -17.29
C ALA A 260 -10.47 -12.31 -18.57
N VAL A 261 -10.07 -11.13 -19.08
CA VAL A 261 -9.14 -11.00 -20.22
C VAL A 261 -7.79 -11.63 -19.89
N LEU A 262 -7.28 -11.39 -18.67
CA LEU A 262 -6.05 -11.98 -18.19
C LEU A 262 -6.16 -13.50 -18.05
N TYR A 263 -7.26 -13.98 -17.48
CA TYR A 263 -7.52 -15.42 -17.32
C TYR A 263 -7.54 -16.16 -18.68
N ARG A 264 -8.27 -15.60 -19.66
CA ARG A 264 -8.37 -16.20 -21.01
C ARG A 264 -7.09 -16.08 -21.84
N GLY A 265 -6.15 -15.24 -21.45
CA GLY A 265 -4.93 -14.99 -22.22
C GLY A 265 -5.20 -14.32 -23.58
N SER A 266 -6.36 -13.67 -23.74
CA SER A 266 -6.87 -13.19 -25.04
C SER A 266 -6.17 -11.93 -25.56
N ARG A 267 -5.33 -11.29 -24.77
CA ARG A 267 -4.61 -10.06 -25.18
C ARG A 267 -3.17 -10.06 -24.69
N PRO A 268 -2.20 -9.61 -25.52
CA PRO A 268 -0.86 -9.34 -25.04
C PRO A 268 -0.93 -8.22 -23.96
N HIS A 269 0.00 -8.25 -23.03
CA HIS A 269 0.09 -7.28 -21.93
C HIS A 269 -1.14 -7.23 -20.98
N ALA A 270 -2.03 -8.25 -20.98
CA ALA A 270 -3.20 -8.27 -20.11
C ALA A 270 -2.83 -8.11 -18.63
N ALA A 271 -1.74 -8.73 -18.16
CA ALA A 271 -1.28 -8.66 -16.78
C ALA A 271 -0.93 -7.22 -16.36
N ILE A 272 -0.13 -6.53 -17.16
CA ILE A 272 0.24 -5.14 -16.83
C ILE A 272 -0.95 -4.17 -16.98
N ASN A 273 -1.89 -4.43 -17.88
CA ASN A 273 -3.10 -3.62 -18.03
C ASN A 273 -4.06 -3.82 -16.85
N THR A 274 -4.22 -5.06 -16.35
CA THR A 274 -4.96 -5.36 -15.12
C THR A 274 -4.34 -4.64 -13.93
N PHE A 275 -3.02 -4.69 -13.78
CA PHE A 275 -2.28 -3.95 -12.75
C PHE A 275 -2.51 -2.44 -12.83
N LYS A 276 -2.37 -1.83 -14.01
CA LYS A 276 -2.59 -0.40 -14.19
C LYS A 276 -4.04 0.00 -13.88
N PHE A 277 -5.00 -0.78 -14.38
CA PHE A 277 -6.42 -0.50 -14.13
C PHE A 277 -6.76 -0.60 -12.63
N SER A 278 -6.17 -1.53 -11.90
CA SER A 278 -6.42 -1.67 -10.46
C SER A 278 -6.05 -0.40 -9.66
N ILE A 279 -5.05 0.36 -10.10
CA ILE A 279 -4.68 1.65 -9.49
C ILE A 279 -5.79 2.68 -9.73
N TYR A 280 -6.27 2.81 -10.98
CA TYR A 280 -7.40 3.70 -11.31
C TYR A 280 -8.67 3.29 -10.56
N TYR A 281 -8.94 1.97 -10.45
CA TYR A 281 -10.07 1.44 -9.71
C TYR A 281 -10.09 1.95 -8.27
N LEU A 282 -9.00 1.75 -7.52
CA LEU A 282 -8.93 2.13 -6.12
C LEU A 282 -9.06 3.65 -5.94
N PHE A 283 -8.32 4.41 -6.74
CA PHE A 283 -8.36 5.88 -6.70
C PHE A 283 -9.77 6.41 -6.96
N LEU A 284 -10.42 5.98 -8.05
CA LEU A 284 -11.75 6.44 -8.42
C LEU A 284 -12.83 5.99 -7.43
N LEU A 285 -12.69 4.78 -6.86
CA LEU A 285 -13.61 4.28 -5.85
C LEU A 285 -13.57 5.14 -4.58
N PHE A 286 -12.38 5.51 -4.12
CA PHE A 286 -12.22 6.36 -2.93
C PHE A 286 -12.66 7.82 -3.19
N ILE A 287 -12.48 8.33 -4.40
CA ILE A 287 -13.06 9.63 -4.80
C ILE A 287 -14.59 9.54 -4.83
N ALA A 288 -15.16 8.45 -5.37
CA ALA A 288 -16.61 8.27 -5.37
C ALA A 288 -17.20 8.23 -3.96
N LEU A 289 -16.53 7.55 -3.00
CA LEU A 289 -16.91 7.58 -1.57
C LEU A 289 -16.96 9.02 -1.04
N LEU A 290 -15.92 9.79 -1.31
CA LEU A 290 -15.82 11.16 -0.82
C LEU A 290 -16.88 12.07 -1.43
N VAL A 291 -17.05 12.01 -2.75
CA VAL A 291 -18.05 12.82 -3.47
C VAL A 291 -19.47 12.47 -3.01
N ASP A 292 -19.79 11.18 -2.90
CA ASP A 292 -21.09 10.73 -2.44
C ASP A 292 -21.38 11.15 -1.01
N HIS A 293 -20.39 11.10 -0.11
CA HIS A 293 -20.50 11.52 1.29
C HIS A 293 -20.95 12.97 1.44
N TYR A 294 -20.42 13.87 0.62
CA TYR A 294 -20.75 15.30 0.67
C TYR A 294 -21.98 15.67 -0.16
N LEU A 295 -22.32 14.91 -1.21
CA LEU A 295 -23.54 15.14 -2.00
C LEU A 295 -24.81 14.63 -1.30
N LEU A 296 -24.72 13.54 -0.52
CA LEU A 296 -25.86 13.03 0.26
C LEU A 296 -26.37 14.00 1.34
N LEU A 297 -25.60 15.05 1.65
CA LEU A 297 -26.04 16.07 2.60
C LEU A 297 -27.21 16.92 2.12
N ASN A 298 -27.61 16.82 0.85
CA ASN A 298 -28.64 17.63 0.21
C ASN A 298 -29.90 16.83 -0.18
N LEU A 299 -29.97 15.55 0.21
CA LEU A 299 -31.15 14.68 -0.01
C LEU A 299 -31.66 14.15 1.33
#